data_bd6fd2489e10f048d1f99704ba3c063f
#
_entry.id   bd6fd2489e10f048d1f99704ba3c063f
#
_cell.length_a   1.000
_cell.length_b   1.000
_cell.length_c   1.000
_cell.angle_alpha   90.00
_cell.angle_beta   90.00
_cell.angle_gamma   90.00
#
_symmetry.space_group_name_H-M   'P 1'
#
loop_
_entity.id
_entity.type
_entity.pdbx_description
1 polymer ?
#
loop_
_entity_poly.entity_id
_entity_poly.type
_entity_poly.pdbx_seq_one_letter_code
_entity_poly.pdbx_strand_id
1 'polypeptide(L)'
;MTKSVIAHDDFDNAFWSTDPRLVVREDASDNRVYDLEERTARFGEMIVDFAKTIQQNPVTSRIIAQLVGAGTSVGANYVEADDAVSKKEFLKSIGTCRKEARETKHFLRMAVRAAPELRPEARKIWTEARELHLIFSKIWRSGRQ
;
A
#
# COMPACT_ATOMS: atom_id res chain seq x y z
N MET A 1 15.51 27.51 8.52
CA MET A 1 16.23 26.23 8.42
C MET A 1 15.36 25.20 7.75
N THR A 2 15.55 25.06 6.47
CA THR A 2 14.86 24.04 5.71
C THR A 2 15.54 22.72 5.96
N LYS A 3 14.93 21.89 6.79
CA LYS A 3 15.25 20.49 6.74
C LYS A 3 14.84 20.00 5.36
N SER A 4 15.81 19.54 4.57
CA SER A 4 15.48 18.75 3.40
C SER A 4 14.82 17.48 3.92
N VAL A 5 13.51 17.53 4.04
CA VAL A 5 12.72 16.33 4.27
C VAL A 5 12.74 15.60 2.95
N ILE A 6 13.56 14.55 2.84
CA ILE A 6 13.40 13.59 1.76
C ILE A 6 11.97 13.10 1.88
N ALA A 7 11.14 13.35 0.88
CA ALA A 7 9.78 12.87 0.87
C ALA A 7 9.81 11.37 1.16
N HIS A 8 8.91 10.87 1.98
CA HIS A 8 8.83 9.44 2.32
C HIS A 8 8.88 8.57 1.07
N ASP A 9 8.26 9.03 -0.02
CA ASP A 9 8.24 8.30 -1.28
C ASP A 9 9.62 8.17 -1.92
N ASP A 10 10.47 9.18 -1.81
CA ASP A 10 11.84 9.12 -2.36
C ASP A 10 12.70 8.14 -1.58
N PHE A 11 12.55 8.10 -0.26
CA PHE A 11 13.27 7.17 0.59
C PHE A 11 12.84 5.72 0.30
N ASP A 12 11.54 5.49 0.20
CA ASP A 12 11.00 4.17 -0.10
C ASP A 12 11.43 3.69 -1.49
N ASN A 13 11.38 4.57 -2.49
CA ASN A 13 11.86 4.25 -3.84
C ASN A 13 13.35 3.89 -3.84
N ALA A 14 14.17 4.63 -3.11
CA ALA A 14 15.60 4.34 -2.98
C ALA A 14 15.84 2.97 -2.33
N PHE A 15 15.04 2.61 -1.34
CA PHE A 15 15.16 1.30 -0.67
C PHE A 15 14.87 0.13 -1.61
N TRP A 16 13.87 0.28 -2.51
CA TRP A 16 13.43 -0.79 -3.41
C TRP A 16 14.19 -0.82 -4.73
N SER A 17 14.79 0.29 -5.13
CA SER A 17 15.51 0.41 -6.39
C SER A 17 16.98 0.00 -6.23
N THR A 18 17.43 -0.92 -7.07
CA THR A 18 18.86 -1.19 -7.26
C THR A 18 19.46 -0.28 -8.33
N ASP A 19 18.62 0.42 -9.07
CA ASP A 19 19.03 1.38 -10.10
C ASP A 19 18.51 2.77 -9.74
N PRO A 20 19.42 3.72 -9.37
CA PRO A 20 19.01 5.10 -9.03
C PRO A 20 18.37 5.86 -10.18
N ARG A 21 18.37 5.32 -11.40
CA ARG A 21 17.72 5.93 -12.55
C ARG A 21 16.25 5.52 -12.68
N LEU A 22 15.80 4.50 -11.92
CA LEU A 22 14.41 4.09 -11.88
C LEU A 22 13.63 4.99 -10.92
N VAL A 23 13.56 6.27 -11.27
CA VAL A 23 12.56 7.15 -10.67
C VAL A 23 11.24 6.77 -11.31
N VAL A 24 10.33 6.19 -10.52
CA VAL A 24 8.96 5.97 -10.97
C VAL A 24 8.37 7.36 -11.18
N ARG A 25 8.27 7.77 -12.45
CA ARG A 25 7.54 8.98 -12.79
C ARG A 25 6.06 8.71 -12.56
N GLU A 26 5.45 9.50 -11.72
CA GLU A 26 4.01 9.56 -11.66
C GLU A 26 3.52 10.09 -13.01
N ASP A 27 2.89 9.23 -13.78
CA ASP A 27 2.09 9.70 -14.90
C ASP A 27 0.82 10.30 -14.32
N ALA A 28 0.87 11.61 -14.14
CA ALA A 28 -0.19 12.39 -13.51
C ALA A 28 -1.46 12.53 -14.37
N SER A 29 -1.57 11.80 -15.48
CA SER A 29 -2.61 12.08 -16.47
C SER A 29 -3.63 10.97 -16.67
N ASP A 30 -3.71 10.02 -15.74
CA ASP A 30 -4.63 8.92 -15.97
C ASP A 30 -6.02 9.22 -15.42
N ASN A 31 -6.91 9.65 -16.34
CA ASN A 31 -8.34 9.81 -16.09
C ASN A 31 -9.08 8.46 -16.05
N ARG A 32 -8.40 7.37 -15.75
CA ARG A 32 -9.08 6.08 -15.63
C ARG A 32 -10.04 6.10 -14.47
N VAL A 33 -11.28 5.71 -14.76
CA VAL A 33 -12.22 5.33 -13.71
C VAL A 33 -11.65 4.06 -13.09
N TYR A 34 -11.09 4.19 -11.90
CA TYR A 34 -10.56 3.03 -11.20
C TYR A 34 -11.72 2.26 -10.60
N ASP A 35 -11.86 1.00 -10.97
CA ASP A 35 -12.65 0.07 -10.20
C ASP A 35 -11.85 -0.27 -8.94
N LEU A 36 -11.99 0.56 -7.93
CA LEU A 36 -11.24 0.40 -6.68
C LEU A 36 -11.69 -0.82 -5.88
N GLU A 37 -12.94 -1.24 -6.03
CA GLU A 37 -13.40 -2.47 -5.36
C GLU A 37 -12.63 -3.68 -5.89
N GLU A 38 -12.59 -3.86 -7.21
CA GLU A 38 -11.85 -4.96 -7.82
C GLU A 38 -10.35 -4.81 -7.62
N ARG A 39 -9.82 -3.60 -7.78
CA ARG A 39 -8.40 -3.34 -7.65
C ARG A 39 -7.88 -3.62 -6.23
N THR A 40 -8.63 -3.22 -5.21
CA THR A 40 -8.24 -3.48 -3.81
C THR A 40 -8.43 -4.94 -3.42
N ALA A 41 -9.42 -5.62 -3.99
CA ALA A 41 -9.59 -7.06 -3.80
C ALA A 41 -8.38 -7.82 -4.38
N ARG A 42 -7.98 -7.51 -5.59
CA ARG A 42 -6.78 -8.10 -6.22
C ARG A 42 -5.51 -7.82 -5.43
N PHE A 43 -5.40 -6.62 -4.90
CA PHE A 43 -4.27 -6.26 -4.05
C PHE A 43 -4.22 -7.16 -2.81
N GLY A 44 -5.35 -7.36 -2.14
CA GLY A 44 -5.44 -8.27 -1.00
C GLY A 44 -5.05 -9.71 -1.37
N GLU A 45 -5.51 -10.19 -2.54
CA GLU A 45 -5.14 -11.51 -3.04
C GLU A 45 -3.64 -11.63 -3.31
N MET A 46 -3.02 -10.60 -3.89
CA MET A 46 -1.56 -10.55 -4.10
C MET A 46 -0.81 -10.67 -2.77
N ILE A 47 -1.30 -9.99 -1.74
CA ILE A 47 -0.72 -10.06 -0.39
C ILE A 47 -0.84 -11.47 0.19
N VAL A 48 -2.01 -12.10 0.06
CA VAL A 48 -2.23 -13.48 0.53
C VAL A 48 -1.28 -14.44 -0.19
N ASP A 49 -1.20 -14.36 -1.50
CA ASP A 49 -0.32 -15.23 -2.30
C ASP A 49 1.15 -15.02 -1.92
N PHE A 50 1.58 -13.78 -1.76
CA PHE A 50 2.93 -13.45 -1.33
C PHE A 50 3.22 -14.01 0.08
N ALA A 51 2.31 -13.81 1.01
CA ALA A 51 2.46 -14.28 2.39
C ALA A 51 2.62 -15.79 2.46
N LYS A 52 1.93 -16.53 1.58
CA LYS A 52 2.04 -17.99 1.50
C LYS A 52 3.43 -18.47 1.07
N THR A 53 4.21 -17.63 0.42
CA THR A 53 5.58 -17.98 0.00
C THR A 53 6.63 -17.74 1.08
N ILE A 54 6.28 -17.03 2.15
CA ILE A 54 7.21 -16.73 3.25
C ILE A 54 7.33 -17.97 4.14
N GLN A 55 8.57 -18.44 4.35
CA GLN A 55 8.82 -19.53 5.28
C GLN A 55 8.44 -19.13 6.70
N GLN A 56 7.60 -19.93 7.35
CA GLN A 56 7.11 -19.64 8.69
C GLN A 56 8.14 -20.02 9.76
N ASN A 57 8.38 -19.08 10.66
CA ASN A 57 9.21 -19.25 11.86
C ASN A 57 8.73 -18.18 12.88
N PRO A 58 9.25 -18.18 14.12
CA PRO A 58 8.78 -17.22 15.13
C PRO A 58 8.90 -15.75 14.72
N VAL A 59 9.86 -15.40 13.88
CA VAL A 59 10.04 -14.03 13.39
C VAL A 59 9.02 -13.72 12.29
N THR A 60 8.95 -14.56 11.28
CA THR A 60 8.10 -14.32 10.11
C THR A 60 6.61 -14.48 10.40
N SER A 61 6.24 -15.32 11.36
CA SER A 61 4.82 -15.51 11.72
C SER A 61 4.13 -14.21 12.09
N ARG A 62 4.80 -13.36 12.87
CA ARG A 62 4.26 -12.06 13.26
C ARG A 62 4.21 -11.09 12.08
N ILE A 63 5.25 -11.06 11.25
CA ILE A 63 5.30 -10.23 10.05
C ILE A 63 4.19 -10.62 9.09
N ILE A 64 3.99 -11.91 8.85
CA ILE A 64 2.92 -12.45 8.00
C ILE A 64 1.56 -11.98 8.49
N ALA A 65 1.27 -12.12 9.78
CA ALA A 65 -0.01 -11.73 10.35
C ALA A 65 -0.28 -10.23 10.14
N GLN A 66 0.71 -9.38 10.38
CA GLN A 66 0.57 -7.94 10.20
C GLN A 66 0.43 -7.56 8.73
N LEU A 67 1.21 -8.18 7.85
CA LEU A 67 1.16 -7.92 6.41
C LEU A 67 -0.20 -8.30 5.82
N VAL A 68 -0.68 -9.50 6.12
CA VAL A 68 -2.00 -9.97 5.66
C VAL A 68 -3.11 -9.08 6.22
N GLY A 69 -3.02 -8.74 7.51
CA GLY A 69 -3.99 -7.85 8.15
C GLY A 69 -4.08 -6.49 7.44
N ALA A 70 -2.94 -5.84 7.22
CA ALA A 70 -2.91 -4.53 6.57
C ALA A 70 -3.34 -4.62 5.10
N GLY A 71 -2.77 -5.55 4.34
CA GLY A 71 -3.02 -5.64 2.90
C GLY A 71 -4.46 -5.99 2.55
N THR A 72 -5.09 -6.89 3.31
CA THR A 72 -6.50 -7.27 3.08
C THR A 72 -7.48 -6.23 3.62
N SER A 73 -7.07 -5.43 4.59
CA SER A 73 -7.90 -4.37 5.16
C SER A 73 -8.12 -3.19 4.23
N VAL A 74 -7.24 -2.98 3.25
CA VAL A 74 -7.41 -1.91 2.26
C VAL A 74 -8.75 -2.09 1.53
N GLY A 75 -8.98 -3.26 0.96
CA GLY A 75 -10.23 -3.57 0.25
C GLY A 75 -11.44 -3.63 1.16
N ALA A 76 -11.29 -4.21 2.35
CA ALA A 76 -12.37 -4.30 3.33
C ALA A 76 -12.89 -2.91 3.72
N ASN A 77 -11.99 -1.95 3.94
CA ASN A 77 -12.39 -0.58 4.27
C ASN A 77 -12.93 0.18 3.06
N TYR A 78 -12.46 -0.14 1.85
CA TYR A 78 -13.03 0.46 0.65
C TYR A 78 -14.47 0.01 0.41
N VAL A 79 -14.78 -1.27 0.64
CA VAL A 79 -16.16 -1.77 0.54
C VAL A 79 -17.06 -1.02 1.52
N GLU A 80 -16.60 -0.75 2.74
CA GLU A 80 -17.34 0.04 3.70
C GLU A 80 -17.51 1.49 3.25
N ALA A 81 -16.47 2.09 2.65
CA ALA A 81 -16.55 3.44 2.11
C ALA A 81 -17.60 3.54 0.99
N ASP A 82 -17.59 2.57 0.08
CA ASP A 82 -18.53 2.52 -1.04
C ASP A 82 -19.99 2.40 -0.58
N ASP A 83 -20.21 1.75 0.56
CA ASP A 83 -21.52 1.52 1.16
C ASP A 83 -21.88 2.55 2.26
N ALA A 84 -21.07 3.60 2.40
CA ALA A 84 -21.26 4.58 3.47
C ALA A 84 -22.52 5.41 3.27
N VAL A 85 -23.21 5.70 4.36
CA VAL A 85 -24.48 6.47 4.36
C VAL A 85 -24.28 7.97 4.56
N SER A 86 -23.04 8.40 4.81
CA SER A 86 -22.73 9.83 4.98
C SER A 86 -21.31 10.11 4.46
N LYS A 87 -21.08 11.39 4.14
CA LYS A 87 -19.75 11.87 3.74
C LYS A 87 -18.71 11.62 4.83
N LYS A 88 -19.10 11.80 6.09
CA LYS A 88 -18.23 11.60 7.25
C LYS A 88 -17.77 10.15 7.35
N GLU A 89 -18.69 9.20 7.21
CA GLU A 89 -18.36 7.76 7.19
C GLU A 89 -17.46 7.42 6.01
N PHE A 90 -17.81 7.92 4.83
CA PHE A 90 -17.02 7.71 3.62
C PHE A 90 -15.57 8.15 3.83
N LEU A 91 -15.36 9.38 4.30
CA LEU A 91 -14.01 9.90 4.53
C LEU A 91 -13.25 9.14 5.61
N LYS A 92 -13.94 8.68 6.65
CA LYS A 92 -13.33 7.87 7.70
C LYS A 92 -12.79 6.56 7.11
N SER A 93 -13.60 5.88 6.30
CA SER A 93 -13.19 4.61 5.68
C SER A 93 -12.09 4.83 4.63
N ILE A 94 -12.15 5.89 3.84
CA ILE A 94 -11.08 6.26 2.90
C ILE A 94 -9.77 6.57 3.65
N GLY A 95 -9.85 7.28 4.76
CA GLY A 95 -8.69 7.54 5.61
C GLY A 95 -8.04 6.27 6.12
N THR A 96 -8.85 5.27 6.46
CA THR A 96 -8.36 3.95 6.88
C THR A 96 -7.73 3.19 5.71
N CYS A 97 -8.34 3.21 4.52
CA CYS A 97 -7.73 2.63 3.32
C CYS A 97 -6.33 3.19 3.07
N ARG A 98 -6.17 4.51 3.18
CA ARG A 98 -4.90 5.20 3.03
C ARG A 98 -3.86 4.70 4.03
N LYS A 99 -4.24 4.61 5.30
CA LYS A 99 -3.35 4.15 6.38
C LYS A 99 -2.93 2.70 6.18
N GLU A 100 -3.88 1.83 5.84
CA GLU A 100 -3.61 0.41 5.64
C GLU A 100 -2.71 0.15 4.43
N ALA A 101 -2.87 0.92 3.36
CA ALA A 101 -1.97 0.83 2.20
C ALA A 101 -0.54 1.23 2.59
N ARG A 102 -0.37 2.28 3.37
CA ARG A 102 0.93 2.71 3.87
C ARG A 102 1.55 1.69 4.81
N GLU A 103 0.75 1.13 5.71
CA GLU A 103 1.19 0.11 6.65
C GLU A 103 1.63 -1.16 5.91
N THR A 104 0.93 -1.52 4.84
CA THR A 104 1.32 -2.65 3.99
C THR A 104 2.73 -2.45 3.42
N LYS A 105 3.06 -1.25 2.96
CA LYS A 105 4.41 -0.91 2.49
C LYS A 105 5.46 -1.19 3.57
N HIS A 106 5.17 -0.78 4.78
CA HIS A 106 6.07 -1.00 5.92
C HIS A 106 6.31 -2.50 6.16
N PHE A 107 5.25 -3.30 6.19
CA PHE A 107 5.39 -4.74 6.46
C PHE A 107 6.01 -5.52 5.29
N LEU A 108 5.85 -5.05 4.06
CA LEU A 108 6.60 -5.59 2.92
C LEU A 108 8.11 -5.39 3.11
N ARG A 109 8.52 -4.22 3.62
CA ARG A 109 9.90 -3.95 3.96
C ARG A 109 10.43 -4.91 5.04
N MET A 110 9.61 -5.17 6.07
CA MET A 110 9.99 -6.12 7.13
C MET A 110 10.08 -7.55 6.59
N ALA A 111 9.16 -7.94 5.71
CA ALA A 111 9.17 -9.26 5.08
C ALA A 111 10.44 -9.48 4.25
N VAL A 112 10.88 -8.48 3.49
CA VAL A 112 12.11 -8.55 2.71
C VAL A 112 13.36 -8.63 3.60
N ARG A 113 13.34 -7.97 4.74
CA ARG A 113 14.44 -8.10 5.72
C ARG A 113 14.56 -9.52 6.24
N ALA A 114 13.41 -10.15 6.51
CA ALA A 114 13.35 -11.53 7.00
C ALA A 114 13.63 -12.56 5.89
N ALA A 115 13.25 -12.26 4.66
CA ALA A 115 13.36 -13.16 3.51
C ALA A 115 13.82 -12.36 2.27
N PRO A 116 15.13 -12.02 2.18
CA PRO A 116 15.67 -11.16 1.12
C PRO A 116 15.46 -11.69 -0.30
N GLU A 117 15.33 -13.00 -0.46
CA GLU A 117 15.08 -13.65 -1.76
C GLU A 117 13.73 -13.29 -2.35
N LEU A 118 12.79 -12.81 -1.54
CA LEU A 118 11.46 -12.41 -1.98
C LEU A 118 11.39 -10.95 -2.42
N ARG A 119 12.50 -10.23 -2.44
CA ARG A 119 12.54 -8.81 -2.82
C ARG A 119 11.87 -8.51 -4.16
N PRO A 120 12.12 -9.26 -5.24
CA PRO A 120 11.49 -8.95 -6.53
C PRO A 120 9.95 -8.97 -6.49
N GLU A 121 9.37 -9.97 -5.83
CA GLU A 121 7.93 -10.08 -5.70
C GLU A 121 7.36 -9.01 -4.76
N ALA A 122 8.01 -8.77 -3.65
CA ALA A 122 7.62 -7.75 -2.70
C ALA A 122 7.62 -6.36 -3.33
N ARG A 123 8.58 -6.07 -4.21
CA ARG A 123 8.67 -4.79 -4.91
C ARG A 123 7.46 -4.52 -5.78
N LYS A 124 6.96 -5.52 -6.48
CA LYS A 124 5.76 -5.39 -7.32
C LYS A 124 4.54 -5.01 -6.48
N ILE A 125 4.37 -5.68 -5.36
CA ILE A 125 3.25 -5.42 -4.45
C ILE A 125 3.42 -4.04 -3.78
N TRP A 126 4.63 -3.70 -3.39
CA TRP A 126 4.94 -2.41 -2.81
C TRP A 126 4.58 -1.25 -3.77
N THR A 127 4.87 -1.41 -5.06
CA THR A 127 4.50 -0.41 -6.07
C THR A 127 3.00 -0.21 -6.14
N GLU A 128 2.22 -1.29 -6.10
CA GLU A 128 0.76 -1.18 -6.07
C GLU A 128 0.26 -0.55 -4.76
N ALA A 129 0.83 -0.93 -3.64
CA ALA A 129 0.50 -0.32 -2.35
C ALA A 129 0.74 1.20 -2.36
N ARG A 130 1.84 1.63 -2.95
CA ARG A 130 2.17 3.04 -3.11
C ARG A 130 1.12 3.77 -3.96
N GLU A 131 0.74 3.19 -5.09
CA GLU A 131 -0.29 3.78 -5.95
C GLU A 131 -1.63 3.88 -5.24
N LEU A 132 -2.04 2.84 -4.55
CA LEU A 132 -3.29 2.85 -3.78
C LEU A 132 -3.24 3.91 -2.67
N HIS A 133 -2.12 4.01 -1.97
CA HIS A 133 -1.93 5.05 -0.95
C HIS A 133 -2.10 6.45 -1.54
N LEU A 134 -1.53 6.71 -2.72
CA LEU A 134 -1.64 8.01 -3.39
C LEU A 134 -3.08 8.29 -3.83
N ILE A 135 -3.78 7.29 -4.38
CA ILE A 135 -5.17 7.42 -4.80
C ILE A 135 -6.05 7.77 -3.60
N PHE A 136 -5.96 7.01 -2.51
CA PHE A 136 -6.76 7.24 -1.31
C PHE A 136 -6.40 8.55 -0.62
N SER A 137 -5.14 8.95 -0.63
CA SER A 137 -4.71 10.25 -0.11
C SER A 137 -5.35 11.41 -0.89
N LYS A 138 -5.43 11.27 -2.21
CA LYS A 138 -6.06 12.28 -3.06
C LYS A 138 -7.57 12.37 -2.80
N ILE A 139 -8.26 11.25 -2.73
CA ILE A 139 -9.70 11.21 -2.42
C ILE A 139 -9.96 11.84 -1.04
N TRP A 140 -9.18 11.44 -0.06
CA TRP A 140 -9.33 11.92 1.32
C TRP A 140 -9.12 13.44 1.42
N ARG A 141 -8.09 13.98 0.79
CA ARG A 141 -7.83 15.44 0.79
C ARG A 141 -8.92 16.21 0.06
N SER A 142 -9.39 15.72 -1.07
CA SER A 142 -10.47 16.35 -1.85
C SER A 142 -11.77 16.39 -1.06
N GLY A 143 -12.07 15.34 -0.29
CA GLY A 143 -13.29 15.25 0.51
C GLY A 143 -13.30 16.15 1.74
N ARG A 144 -12.14 16.61 2.19
CA ARG A 144 -12.02 17.50 3.36
C ARG A 144 -12.28 18.97 3.07
N GLN A 145 -12.35 19.35 1.81
CA GLN A 145 -12.65 20.73 1.40
C GLN A 145 -14.13 21.04 1.51
#